data_342265c45a0db9c330299ec89ff89bf8
#
_entry.id   342265c45a0db9c330299ec89ff89bf8
#
_cell.length_a   1.000
_cell.length_b   1.000
_cell.length_c   1.000
_cell.angle_alpha   90.00
_cell.angle_beta   90.00
_cell.angle_gamma   90.00
#
_symmetry.space_group_name_H-M   'P 1'
#
loop_
_entity.id
_entity.type
_entity.pdbx_description
1 polymer ?
#
loop_
_entity_poly.entity_id
_entity_poly.type
_entity_poly.pdbx_seq_one_letter_code
_entity_poly.pdbx_strand_id
1 'polypeptide(L)'
;QNFIQNDVTKVVCWYLISSFYSIEPYHNVTVMVADSPWSGHYVVNPALWAYAHYGQFAKIGWRYLDGGCTNLAEGGSLVTLASGSDFSVIAETKGAKTNQQVNFKTAGGFSGKKLCVWRSNAKEQFVRLADLTSSNGEFIVTLEPDSIYSISTTSGQTKGGFSDIPPAVAFPFPYRETFDQYTQPELFGYLPRYTADITGGFEIAARPDGKGKCLRQVISAQAQNWGPEWMPYTIIGDRDWKDYEVTADVMPDGGGWAGVMGRISGTGSGWGCNPK
;
A
#
# COMPACT_ATOMS: atom_id res chain seq x y z
N GLN A 1 18.28 -6.69 6.36
CA GLN A 1 19.39 -6.17 7.18
C GLN A 1 18.89 -5.34 8.35
N ASN A 2 17.97 -4.39 8.14
CA ASN A 2 17.43 -3.56 9.23
C ASN A 2 16.71 -4.34 10.33
N PHE A 3 16.01 -5.41 9.98
CA PHE A 3 15.32 -6.26 10.97
C PHE A 3 16.29 -6.98 11.91
N ILE A 4 17.43 -7.44 11.38
CA ILE A 4 18.46 -8.12 12.17
C ILE A 4 19.16 -7.16 13.11
N GLN A 5 19.47 -5.97 12.62
CA GLN A 5 20.31 -4.99 13.36
C GLN A 5 19.55 -4.16 14.38
N ASN A 6 18.22 -4.06 14.26
CA ASN A 6 17.42 -3.11 15.03
C ASN A 6 16.20 -3.73 15.73
N ASP A 7 16.10 -5.04 15.83
CA ASP A 7 15.01 -5.77 16.52
C ASP A 7 13.62 -5.20 16.20
N VAL A 8 13.34 -5.00 14.91
CA VAL A 8 12.12 -4.35 14.45
C VAL A 8 10.90 -5.18 14.83
N THR A 9 10.03 -4.63 15.67
CA THR A 9 8.82 -5.29 16.18
C THR A 9 7.56 -4.82 15.48
N LYS A 10 7.61 -3.72 14.73
CA LYS A 10 6.46 -3.16 14.02
C LYS A 10 6.90 -2.47 12.74
N VAL A 11 6.20 -2.75 11.66
CA VAL A 11 6.32 -2.05 10.37
C VAL A 11 4.99 -1.43 10.03
N VAL A 12 5.00 -0.15 9.68
CA VAL A 12 3.81 0.58 9.23
C VAL A 12 3.96 0.86 7.74
N CYS A 13 2.98 0.41 6.97
CA CYS A 13 2.90 0.70 5.54
C CYS A 13 2.23 2.06 5.31
N TRP A 14 2.79 2.86 4.45
CA TRP A 14 2.25 4.12 3.98
C TRP A 14 2.67 4.32 2.52
N TYR A 15 1.73 4.34 1.58
CA TYR A 15 0.27 4.25 1.69
C TYR A 15 -0.25 2.81 1.52
N LEU A 16 -1.51 2.54 1.93
CA LEU A 16 -2.19 1.30 1.58
C LEU A 16 -2.60 1.32 0.11
N ILE A 17 -3.27 2.38 -0.31
CA ILE A 17 -3.66 2.63 -1.70
C ILE A 17 -3.43 4.11 -2.01
N SER A 18 -2.96 4.41 -3.19
CA SER A 18 -2.86 5.77 -3.71
C SER A 18 -3.57 5.91 -5.04
N SER A 19 -4.06 7.11 -5.29
CA SER A 19 -4.72 7.52 -6.53
C SER A 19 -4.02 8.75 -7.12
N PHE A 20 -4.26 9.04 -8.39
CA PHE A 20 -3.67 10.20 -9.10
C PHE A 20 -2.15 10.25 -9.10
N TYR A 21 -1.56 9.11 -9.16
CA TYR A 21 -0.14 8.86 -8.94
C TYR A 21 0.86 9.57 -9.77
N SER A 22 0.55 9.76 -11.03
CA SER A 22 1.50 10.33 -11.99
C SER A 22 1.92 11.76 -11.66
N ILE A 23 1.20 12.41 -10.76
CA ILE A 23 1.49 13.76 -10.28
C ILE A 23 2.05 13.78 -8.85
N GLU A 24 2.15 12.61 -8.23
CA GLU A 24 2.70 12.44 -6.88
C GLU A 24 4.17 11.99 -6.94
N PRO A 25 5.07 12.56 -6.12
CA PRO A 25 6.50 12.25 -6.18
C PRO A 25 6.85 10.84 -5.68
N TYR A 26 5.98 10.18 -4.93
CA TYR A 26 6.26 8.90 -4.25
C TYR A 26 5.32 7.77 -4.66
N HIS A 27 4.85 7.77 -5.88
CA HIS A 27 3.87 6.81 -6.38
C HIS A 27 4.26 5.32 -6.29
N ASN A 28 5.54 5.01 -6.21
CA ASN A 28 6.03 3.62 -6.16
C ASN A 28 6.14 3.01 -4.76
N VAL A 29 5.80 3.76 -3.71
CA VAL A 29 5.98 3.29 -2.32
C VAL A 29 4.74 2.65 -1.69
N THR A 30 3.69 2.42 -2.47
CA THR A 30 2.40 1.93 -1.98
C THR A 30 2.19 0.45 -2.24
N VAL A 31 1.28 -0.16 -1.51
CA VAL A 31 0.90 -1.56 -1.74
C VAL A 31 -0.11 -1.74 -2.87
N MET A 32 -0.92 -0.72 -3.14
CA MET A 32 -1.89 -0.70 -4.26
C MET A 32 -1.94 0.66 -4.93
N VAL A 33 -2.27 0.65 -6.21
CA VAL A 33 -2.31 1.82 -7.09
C VAL A 33 -3.65 1.90 -7.79
N ALA A 34 -4.31 3.03 -7.73
CA ALA A 34 -5.55 3.31 -8.45
C ALA A 34 -5.38 4.56 -9.33
N ASP A 35 -4.81 4.38 -10.53
CA ASP A 35 -4.59 5.47 -11.49
C ASP A 35 -5.88 6.02 -12.10
N SER A 36 -6.92 5.20 -12.14
CA SER A 36 -8.26 5.58 -12.61
C SER A 36 -9.29 5.25 -11.54
N PRO A 37 -9.24 5.95 -10.37
CA PRO A 37 -10.01 5.56 -9.18
C PRO A 37 -11.52 5.60 -9.39
N TRP A 38 -12.02 6.45 -10.29
CA TRP A 38 -13.44 6.50 -10.71
C TRP A 38 -13.95 5.17 -11.30
N SER A 39 -13.06 4.38 -11.91
CA SER A 39 -13.41 3.08 -12.50
C SER A 39 -13.50 1.95 -11.47
N GLY A 40 -12.95 2.15 -10.30
CA GLY A 40 -12.72 1.09 -9.31
C GLY A 40 -11.52 0.20 -9.63
N HIS A 41 -10.81 0.48 -10.73
CA HIS A 41 -9.60 -0.26 -11.10
C HIS A 41 -8.46 0.02 -10.12
N TYR A 42 -7.71 -1.02 -9.80
CA TYR A 42 -6.47 -0.91 -9.05
C TYR A 42 -5.48 -1.98 -9.45
N VAL A 43 -4.21 -1.72 -9.20
CA VAL A 43 -3.11 -2.66 -9.40
C VAL A 43 -2.47 -2.96 -8.04
N VAL A 44 -2.19 -4.22 -7.78
CA VAL A 44 -1.47 -4.64 -6.56
C VAL A 44 0.02 -4.64 -6.84
N ASN A 45 0.76 -3.84 -6.08
CA ASN A 45 2.21 -3.73 -6.21
C ASN A 45 2.94 -4.89 -5.53
N PRO A 46 4.15 -5.23 -5.99
CA PRO A 46 5.00 -6.24 -5.36
C PRO A 46 5.24 -6.04 -3.86
N ALA A 47 5.17 -4.79 -3.39
CA ALA A 47 5.32 -4.44 -1.97
C ALA A 47 4.32 -5.19 -1.05
N LEU A 48 3.08 -5.44 -1.51
CA LEU A 48 2.10 -6.21 -0.75
C LEU A 48 2.66 -7.59 -0.39
N TRP A 49 3.31 -8.22 -1.33
CA TRP A 49 3.83 -9.58 -1.14
C TRP A 49 5.06 -9.61 -0.23
N ALA A 50 5.88 -8.57 -0.22
CA ALA A 50 6.94 -8.42 0.77
C ALA A 50 6.36 -8.35 2.20
N TYR A 51 5.27 -7.61 2.40
CA TYR A 51 4.56 -7.61 3.68
C TYR A 51 3.93 -8.97 4.01
N ALA A 52 3.40 -9.69 3.02
CA ALA A 52 2.81 -11.02 3.22
C ALA A 52 3.83 -12.04 3.70
N HIS A 53 5.08 -11.97 3.20
CA HIS A 53 6.19 -12.82 3.66
C HIS A 53 6.53 -12.64 5.14
N TYR A 54 6.13 -11.52 5.73
CA TYR A 54 6.29 -11.30 7.16
C TYR A 54 4.97 -11.52 7.91
N GLY A 55 3.90 -10.86 7.45
CA GLY A 55 2.63 -10.80 8.15
C GLY A 55 1.87 -12.14 8.23
N GLN A 56 2.09 -13.06 7.27
CA GLN A 56 1.47 -14.39 7.32
C GLN A 56 2.34 -15.45 8.01
N PHE A 57 3.60 -15.14 8.30
CA PHE A 57 4.56 -16.10 8.85
C PHE A 57 5.03 -15.77 10.26
N ALA A 58 4.83 -14.55 10.72
CA ALA A 58 5.12 -14.13 12.08
C ALA A 58 3.81 -13.69 12.77
N LYS A 59 3.58 -14.15 13.98
CA LYS A 59 2.42 -13.78 14.78
C LYS A 59 2.84 -12.89 15.95
N ILE A 60 1.89 -12.11 16.47
CA ILE A 60 2.12 -11.31 17.68
C ILE A 60 2.58 -12.24 18.82
N GLY A 61 3.64 -11.84 19.50
CA GLY A 61 4.25 -12.61 20.59
C GLY A 61 5.38 -13.55 20.16
N TRP A 62 5.62 -13.74 18.87
CA TRP A 62 6.79 -14.45 18.39
C TRP A 62 8.06 -13.63 18.65
N ARG A 63 9.15 -14.33 18.90
CA ARG A 63 10.45 -13.73 19.23
C ARG A 63 11.49 -14.07 18.19
N TYR A 64 12.39 -13.13 17.93
CA TYR A 64 13.58 -13.39 17.15
C TYR A 64 14.48 -14.41 17.87
N LEU A 65 15.06 -15.30 17.09
CA LEU A 65 16.08 -16.23 17.56
C LEU A 65 17.45 -15.70 17.13
N ASP A 66 18.26 -15.24 18.07
CA ASP A 66 19.57 -14.63 17.81
C ASP A 66 20.47 -15.51 16.93
N GLY A 67 20.55 -16.82 17.22
CA GLY A 67 21.30 -17.77 16.42
C GLY A 67 20.71 -18.07 15.02
N GLY A 68 19.51 -17.57 14.75
CA GLY A 68 18.79 -17.74 13.47
C GLY A 68 18.65 -16.42 12.69
N CYS A 69 19.39 -15.38 13.06
CA CYS A 69 19.40 -14.08 12.40
C CYS A 69 20.80 -13.76 11.91
N THR A 70 21.00 -13.56 10.60
CA THR A 70 22.34 -13.33 10.04
C THR A 70 22.29 -12.69 8.65
N ASN A 71 23.39 -12.10 8.24
CA ASN A 71 23.62 -11.75 6.85
C ASN A 71 24.01 -13.00 6.05
N LEU A 72 23.59 -13.03 4.79
CA LEU A 72 23.95 -14.10 3.87
C LEU A 72 25.29 -13.78 3.18
N ALA A 73 26.08 -14.82 2.90
CA ALA A 73 27.44 -14.68 2.39
C ALA A 73 27.51 -13.96 1.04
N GLU A 74 26.58 -14.28 0.13
CA GLU A 74 26.55 -13.73 -1.24
C GLU A 74 25.65 -12.48 -1.37
N GLY A 75 25.16 -11.95 -0.25
CA GLY A 75 24.26 -10.79 -0.18
C GLY A 75 22.85 -11.15 0.29
N GLY A 76 22.22 -10.22 0.95
CA GLY A 76 20.95 -10.40 1.62
C GLY A 76 21.07 -10.76 3.09
N SER A 77 19.95 -11.12 3.69
CA SER A 77 19.87 -11.41 5.12
C SER A 77 18.68 -12.34 5.43
N LEU A 78 18.72 -12.95 6.60
CA LEU A 78 17.59 -13.72 7.11
C LEU A 78 17.35 -13.43 8.59
N VAL A 79 16.10 -13.59 8.99
CA VAL A 79 15.64 -13.58 10.38
C VAL A 79 14.82 -14.84 10.66
N THR A 80 14.93 -15.34 11.85
CA THR A 80 14.09 -16.42 12.34
C THR A 80 13.29 -15.96 13.53
N LEU A 81 11.97 -16.18 13.47
CA LEU A 81 11.05 -15.94 14.58
C LEU A 81 10.43 -17.25 15.02
N ALA A 82 10.22 -17.40 16.32
CA ALA A 82 9.65 -18.62 16.87
C ALA A 82 8.72 -18.35 18.06
N SER A 83 7.82 -19.31 18.29
CA SER A 83 7.00 -19.40 19.49
C SER A 83 6.60 -20.85 19.72
N GLY A 84 6.84 -21.36 20.94
CA GLY A 84 6.60 -22.77 21.28
C GLY A 84 7.38 -23.70 20.37
N SER A 85 6.66 -24.53 19.61
CA SER A 85 7.24 -25.50 18.67
C SER A 85 7.22 -25.04 17.21
N ASP A 86 6.81 -23.82 16.95
CA ASP A 86 6.74 -23.27 15.59
C ASP A 86 7.80 -22.21 15.35
N PHE A 87 8.30 -22.16 14.12
CA PHE A 87 9.21 -21.14 13.67
C PHE A 87 8.96 -20.74 12.21
N SER A 88 9.43 -19.57 11.85
CA SER A 88 9.49 -19.07 10.48
C SER A 88 10.83 -18.39 10.22
N VAL A 89 11.44 -18.74 9.12
CA VAL A 89 12.60 -18.05 8.56
C VAL A 89 12.10 -17.13 7.45
N ILE A 90 12.41 -15.85 7.53
CA ILE A 90 12.17 -14.89 6.46
C ILE A 90 13.54 -14.46 5.94
N ALA A 91 13.82 -14.77 4.68
CA ALA A 91 15.09 -14.48 4.04
C ALA A 91 14.88 -13.57 2.82
N GLU A 92 15.77 -12.61 2.63
CA GLU A 92 15.86 -11.82 1.41
C GLU A 92 17.27 -11.91 0.84
N THR A 93 17.38 -11.90 -0.47
CA THR A 93 18.63 -12.07 -1.20
C THR A 93 18.94 -10.88 -2.10
N LYS A 94 18.55 -9.67 -1.66
CA LYS A 94 18.77 -8.45 -2.43
C LYS A 94 20.26 -8.22 -2.68
N GLY A 95 20.58 -8.07 -3.96
CA GLY A 95 21.95 -7.80 -4.39
C GLY A 95 22.84 -9.04 -4.51
N ALA A 96 22.36 -10.24 -4.19
CA ALA A 96 23.06 -11.48 -4.48
C ALA A 96 23.27 -11.63 -6.00
N LYS A 97 24.40 -12.20 -6.39
CA LYS A 97 24.75 -12.37 -7.82
C LYS A 97 24.52 -13.79 -8.31
N THR A 98 24.52 -14.73 -7.38
CA THR A 98 24.35 -16.17 -7.67
C THR A 98 23.42 -16.80 -6.66
N ASN A 99 22.94 -17.99 -6.99
CA ASN A 99 22.23 -18.82 -6.04
C ASN A 99 23.15 -19.16 -4.85
N GLN A 100 22.57 -19.14 -3.65
CA GLN A 100 23.32 -19.52 -2.45
C GLN A 100 22.58 -20.62 -1.68
N GLN A 101 23.33 -21.63 -1.26
CA GLN A 101 22.80 -22.68 -0.42
C GLN A 101 22.98 -22.31 1.04
N VAL A 102 21.89 -22.39 1.79
CA VAL A 102 21.89 -22.15 3.24
C VAL A 102 21.49 -23.45 3.93
N ASN A 103 22.37 -23.92 4.79
CA ASN A 103 22.11 -25.09 5.65
C ASN A 103 21.61 -24.61 7.00
N PHE A 104 20.38 -24.95 7.33
CA PHE A 104 19.77 -24.69 8.62
C PHE A 104 19.88 -25.87 9.54
N LYS A 105 20.35 -25.61 10.75
CA LYS A 105 20.37 -26.62 11.84
C LYS A 105 19.30 -26.26 12.85
N THR A 106 18.42 -27.19 13.10
CA THR A 106 17.36 -27.05 14.10
C THR A 106 17.71 -27.82 15.36
N ALA A 107 17.43 -27.23 16.51
CA ALA A 107 17.60 -27.87 17.80
C ALA A 107 16.27 -28.10 18.52
N GLY A 108 16.23 -29.01 19.48
CA GLY A 108 15.04 -29.28 20.27
C GLY A 108 13.90 -29.92 19.46
N GLY A 109 12.65 -29.44 19.67
CA GLY A 109 11.44 -30.04 19.10
C GLY A 109 11.16 -29.74 17.62
N PHE A 110 12.11 -29.19 16.87
CA PHE A 110 11.92 -28.82 15.47
C PHE A 110 12.34 -29.88 14.45
N SER A 111 12.97 -30.95 14.90
CA SER A 111 13.45 -32.03 14.02
C SER A 111 12.30 -32.79 13.39
N GLY A 112 12.43 -33.19 12.11
CA GLY A 112 11.45 -33.99 11.37
C GLY A 112 10.17 -33.27 10.96
N LYS A 113 10.06 -31.96 11.21
CA LYS A 113 8.90 -31.20 10.80
C LYS A 113 8.89 -30.89 9.30
N LYS A 114 7.70 -30.91 8.73
CA LYS A 114 7.46 -30.44 7.38
C LYS A 114 7.47 -28.91 7.37
N LEU A 115 8.16 -28.34 6.39
CA LEU A 115 8.33 -26.90 6.24
C LEU A 115 7.65 -26.45 4.96
N CYS A 116 6.75 -25.50 5.04
CA CYS A 116 6.22 -24.84 3.87
C CYS A 116 7.19 -23.75 3.39
N VAL A 117 7.34 -23.63 2.09
CA VAL A 117 8.23 -22.64 1.46
C VAL A 117 7.44 -21.75 0.52
N TRP A 118 7.62 -20.46 0.67
CA TRP A 118 7.03 -19.45 -0.19
C TRP A 118 8.10 -18.52 -0.73
N ARG A 119 7.91 -18.05 -1.97
CA ARG A 119 8.86 -17.15 -2.65
C ARG A 119 8.15 -16.01 -3.36
N SER A 120 8.82 -14.86 -3.39
CA SER A 120 8.53 -13.74 -4.30
C SER A 120 9.83 -13.26 -4.95
N ASN A 121 9.77 -12.89 -6.21
CA ASN A 121 10.83 -12.24 -6.96
C ASN A 121 10.23 -11.33 -8.04
N ALA A 122 11.03 -10.80 -8.97
CA ALA A 122 10.54 -9.92 -10.03
C ALA A 122 9.53 -10.60 -10.99
N LYS A 123 9.54 -11.93 -11.11
CA LYS A 123 8.73 -12.67 -12.07
C LYS A 123 7.44 -13.23 -11.45
N GLU A 124 7.48 -13.56 -10.18
CA GLU A 124 6.37 -14.19 -9.47
C GLU A 124 6.25 -13.70 -8.04
N GLN A 125 5.02 -13.59 -7.58
CA GLN A 125 4.72 -13.01 -6.28
C GLN A 125 3.99 -14.01 -5.39
N PHE A 126 4.51 -14.25 -4.20
CA PHE A 126 3.94 -15.07 -3.15
C PHE A 126 3.49 -16.44 -3.65
N VAL A 127 4.44 -17.17 -4.21
CA VAL A 127 4.22 -18.51 -4.78
C VAL A 127 4.67 -19.57 -3.79
N ARG A 128 3.83 -20.55 -3.57
CA ARG A 128 4.19 -21.71 -2.76
C ARG A 128 5.06 -22.67 -3.56
N LEU A 129 6.21 -23.00 -3.01
CA LEU A 129 7.14 -24.01 -3.54
C LEU A 129 6.89 -25.38 -2.90
N ALA A 130 7.64 -26.38 -3.35
CA ALA A 130 7.63 -27.69 -2.72
C ALA A 130 8.02 -27.62 -1.24
N ASP A 131 7.32 -28.34 -0.42
CA ASP A 131 7.62 -28.44 1.00
C ASP A 131 8.96 -29.14 1.24
N LEU A 132 9.64 -28.73 2.29
CA LEU A 132 10.88 -29.36 2.74
C LEU A 132 10.62 -30.21 3.98
N THR A 133 11.40 -31.23 4.13
CA THR A 133 11.41 -32.05 5.36
C THR A 133 12.78 -31.95 6.01
N SER A 134 12.79 -31.56 7.27
CA SER A 134 14.03 -31.60 8.06
C SER A 134 14.47 -33.06 8.28
N SER A 135 15.72 -33.39 7.96
CA SER A 135 16.32 -34.66 8.22
C SER A 135 17.39 -34.49 9.29
N ASN A 136 17.30 -35.26 10.36
CA ASN A 136 18.22 -35.18 11.51
C ASN A 136 18.40 -33.77 12.07
N GLY A 137 17.34 -32.94 12.01
CA GLY A 137 17.43 -31.56 12.46
C GLY A 137 18.07 -30.58 11.46
N GLU A 138 18.36 -31.01 10.25
CA GLU A 138 18.96 -30.16 9.21
C GLU A 138 18.05 -30.06 7.99
N PHE A 139 18.09 -28.91 7.31
CA PHE A 139 17.49 -28.72 6.00
C PHE A 139 18.29 -27.69 5.18
N ILE A 140 18.35 -27.94 3.88
CA ILE A 140 19.08 -27.10 2.94
C ILE A 140 18.08 -26.37 2.02
N VAL A 141 18.28 -25.10 1.83
CA VAL A 141 17.50 -24.28 0.90
C VAL A 141 18.44 -23.60 -0.06
N THR A 142 18.11 -23.68 -1.35
CA THR A 142 18.76 -22.86 -2.37
C THR A 142 17.95 -21.57 -2.54
N LEU A 143 18.57 -20.44 -2.26
CA LEU A 143 18.01 -19.12 -2.38
C LEU A 143 18.50 -18.47 -3.68
N GLU A 144 17.57 -18.11 -4.55
CA GLU A 144 17.87 -17.38 -5.80
C GLU A 144 18.14 -15.88 -5.53
N PRO A 145 18.91 -15.19 -6.37
CA PRO A 145 19.11 -13.74 -6.26
C PRO A 145 17.81 -12.93 -6.28
N ASP A 146 17.85 -11.75 -5.69
CA ASP A 146 16.76 -10.74 -5.68
C ASP A 146 15.38 -11.32 -5.34
N SER A 147 15.33 -12.20 -4.35
CA SER A 147 14.14 -12.93 -3.94
C SER A 147 13.85 -12.78 -2.45
N ILE A 148 12.59 -12.96 -2.08
CA ILE A 148 12.16 -13.09 -0.68
C ILE A 148 11.60 -14.50 -0.48
N TYR A 149 12.02 -15.12 0.59
CA TYR A 149 11.56 -16.46 0.99
C TYR A 149 10.95 -16.42 2.39
N SER A 150 9.90 -17.21 2.58
CA SER A 150 9.43 -17.58 3.92
C SER A 150 9.39 -19.10 4.03
N ILE A 151 10.04 -19.63 5.04
CA ILE A 151 10.15 -21.06 5.33
C ILE A 151 9.58 -21.27 6.73
N SER A 152 8.54 -22.07 6.88
CA SER A 152 7.82 -22.15 8.15
C SER A 152 7.30 -23.55 8.46
N THR A 153 7.21 -23.84 9.75
CA THR A 153 6.46 -24.98 10.28
C THR A 153 4.95 -24.75 10.28
N THR A 154 4.50 -23.51 10.16
CA THR A 154 3.07 -23.17 10.12
C THR A 154 2.50 -23.35 8.71
N SER A 155 1.21 -23.58 8.62
CA SER A 155 0.45 -23.71 7.38
C SER A 155 -0.76 -22.78 7.37
N GLY A 156 -1.45 -22.72 6.23
CA GLY A 156 -2.65 -21.88 6.07
C GLY A 156 -2.39 -20.53 5.42
N GLN A 157 -1.14 -20.25 5.01
CA GLN A 157 -0.84 -19.04 4.22
C GLN A 157 -1.49 -19.14 2.84
N THR A 158 -2.01 -18.01 2.36
CA THR A 158 -2.71 -17.94 1.08
C THR A 158 -2.36 -16.65 0.33
N LYS A 159 -2.32 -16.75 -0.99
CA LYS A 159 -2.17 -15.57 -1.85
C LYS A 159 -3.47 -14.78 -1.99
N GLY A 160 -4.62 -15.44 -1.86
CA GLY A 160 -5.90 -14.86 -2.22
C GLY A 160 -6.10 -14.80 -3.73
N GLY A 161 -7.20 -14.17 -4.14
CA GLY A 161 -7.55 -13.93 -5.54
C GLY A 161 -8.00 -12.49 -5.76
N PHE A 162 -7.72 -11.98 -6.96
CA PHE A 162 -8.09 -10.62 -7.40
C PHE A 162 -8.75 -10.72 -8.78
N SER A 163 -9.75 -11.59 -8.91
CA SER A 163 -10.45 -11.85 -10.18
C SER A 163 -11.54 -10.82 -10.49
N ASP A 164 -11.91 -10.02 -9.53
CA ASP A 164 -13.03 -9.08 -9.56
C ASP A 164 -12.57 -7.61 -9.69
N ILE A 165 -11.32 -7.37 -10.04
CA ILE A 165 -10.83 -6.01 -10.29
C ILE A 165 -11.51 -5.47 -11.55
N PRO A 166 -12.27 -4.36 -11.47
CA PRO A 166 -12.86 -3.75 -12.64
C PRO A 166 -11.81 -3.31 -13.67
N PRO A 167 -12.15 -3.27 -14.97
CA PRO A 167 -11.24 -2.72 -15.96
C PRO A 167 -11.01 -1.21 -15.72
N ALA A 168 -9.82 -0.73 -16.02
CA ALA A 168 -9.56 0.70 -16.09
C ALA A 168 -10.36 1.30 -17.26
N VAL A 169 -11.10 2.36 -16.99
CA VAL A 169 -11.88 3.09 -18.00
C VAL A 169 -11.58 4.59 -17.90
N ALA A 170 -11.72 5.29 -19.01
CA ALA A 170 -11.57 6.74 -19.05
C ALA A 170 -12.59 7.42 -18.11
N PHE A 171 -12.23 8.58 -17.60
CA PHE A 171 -13.16 9.39 -16.82
C PHE A 171 -14.40 9.74 -17.64
N PRO A 172 -15.62 9.65 -17.08
CA PRO A 172 -16.84 9.99 -17.84
C PRO A 172 -16.81 11.45 -18.28
N PHE A 173 -17.01 11.66 -19.59
CA PHE A 173 -17.00 13.00 -20.19
C PHE A 173 -18.09 13.12 -21.27
N PRO A 174 -18.92 14.19 -21.31
CA PRO A 174 -18.97 15.29 -20.34
C PRO A 174 -19.45 14.84 -18.97
N TYR A 175 -18.99 15.49 -17.92
CA TYR A 175 -19.31 15.15 -16.54
C TYR A 175 -20.10 16.26 -15.86
N ARG A 176 -21.15 15.89 -15.12
CA ARG A 176 -21.94 16.79 -14.29
C ARG A 176 -22.18 16.16 -12.92
N GLU A 177 -21.96 16.96 -11.90
CA GLU A 177 -22.14 16.53 -10.52
C GLU A 177 -23.08 17.49 -9.78
N THR A 178 -24.10 16.95 -9.11
CA THR A 178 -25.03 17.71 -8.26
C THR A 178 -24.97 17.27 -6.80
N PHE A 179 -24.27 16.18 -6.52
CA PHE A 179 -24.16 15.52 -5.22
C PHE A 179 -25.46 14.94 -4.66
N ASP A 180 -26.61 15.17 -5.27
CA ASP A 180 -27.93 14.71 -4.76
C ASP A 180 -28.10 13.20 -4.83
N GLN A 181 -27.40 12.53 -5.74
CA GLN A 181 -27.42 11.07 -5.90
C GLN A 181 -26.80 10.31 -4.70
N TYR A 182 -26.03 10.96 -3.87
CA TYR A 182 -25.47 10.33 -2.67
C TYR A 182 -26.52 10.29 -1.55
N THR A 183 -27.38 9.28 -1.57
CA THR A 183 -28.50 9.17 -0.60
C THR A 183 -28.05 8.79 0.80
N GLN A 184 -26.93 8.08 0.92
CA GLN A 184 -26.31 7.63 2.17
C GLN A 184 -24.81 7.93 2.16
N PRO A 185 -24.40 9.22 2.17
CA PRO A 185 -23.00 9.58 2.05
C PRO A 185 -22.13 9.07 3.22
N GLU A 186 -22.72 8.84 4.39
CA GLU A 186 -22.06 8.29 5.57
C GLU A 186 -21.43 6.92 5.33
N LEU A 187 -21.98 6.10 4.42
CA LEU A 187 -21.41 4.79 4.08
C LEU A 187 -20.07 4.89 3.35
N PHE A 188 -19.76 6.05 2.82
CA PHE A 188 -18.54 6.34 2.06
C PHE A 188 -17.67 7.42 2.75
N GLY A 189 -17.89 7.64 4.05
CA GLY A 189 -17.17 8.68 4.79
C GLY A 189 -17.44 10.09 4.27
N TYR A 190 -18.62 10.33 3.72
CA TYR A 190 -19.05 11.58 3.08
C TYR A 190 -18.24 11.97 1.84
N LEU A 191 -17.40 11.10 1.31
CA LEU A 191 -16.56 11.38 0.14
C LEU A 191 -17.33 11.17 -1.17
N PRO A 192 -17.25 12.10 -2.12
CA PRO A 192 -17.76 11.88 -3.46
C PRO A 192 -16.88 10.90 -4.24
N ARG A 193 -17.50 10.20 -5.19
CA ARG A 193 -16.85 9.10 -5.93
C ARG A 193 -15.69 9.55 -6.81
N TYR A 194 -15.74 10.76 -7.34
CA TYR A 194 -14.88 11.20 -8.43
C TYR A 194 -13.89 12.30 -8.04
N THR A 195 -13.84 12.67 -6.77
CA THR A 195 -12.90 13.67 -6.27
C THR A 195 -11.80 13.03 -5.45
N ALA A 196 -10.68 13.70 -5.36
CA ALA A 196 -9.61 13.36 -4.43
C ALA A 196 -9.09 14.60 -3.74
N ASP A 197 -9.18 14.62 -2.42
CA ASP A 197 -8.69 15.73 -1.62
C ASP A 197 -7.17 15.68 -1.55
N ILE A 198 -6.55 16.78 -1.92
CA ILE A 198 -5.11 16.94 -1.84
C ILE A 198 -4.73 17.69 -0.57
N THR A 199 -5.51 18.72 -0.25
CA THR A 199 -5.32 19.51 0.97
C THR A 199 -6.69 19.93 1.49
N GLY A 200 -6.90 19.83 2.80
CA GLY A 200 -8.19 20.05 3.42
C GLY A 200 -9.03 18.80 3.50
N GLY A 201 -10.32 18.95 3.63
CA GLY A 201 -11.30 17.88 3.60
C GLY A 201 -12.57 18.38 2.94
N PHE A 202 -13.04 17.62 1.95
CA PHE A 202 -14.23 17.99 1.19
C PHE A 202 -15.26 16.87 1.31
N GLU A 203 -16.41 17.22 1.86
CA GLU A 203 -17.46 16.25 2.19
C GLU A 203 -18.79 16.62 1.54
N ILE A 204 -19.58 15.59 1.23
CA ILE A 204 -20.96 15.76 0.81
C ILE A 204 -21.78 16.25 2.01
N ALA A 205 -22.35 17.44 1.90
CA ALA A 205 -23.13 18.08 2.93
C ALA A 205 -24.48 18.58 2.40
N ALA A 206 -25.42 18.85 3.29
CA ALA A 206 -26.65 19.56 2.92
C ALA A 206 -26.32 20.99 2.51
N ARG A 207 -26.97 21.48 1.46
CA ARG A 207 -26.88 22.88 1.04
C ARG A 207 -27.51 23.79 2.10
N PRO A 208 -26.92 24.95 2.40
CA PRO A 208 -27.49 25.89 3.36
C PRO A 208 -28.89 26.43 2.99
N ASP A 209 -29.21 26.46 1.70
CA ASP A 209 -30.54 26.84 1.23
C ASP A 209 -31.61 25.74 1.29
N GLY A 210 -31.24 24.57 1.81
CA GLY A 210 -32.12 23.40 1.93
C GLY A 210 -32.48 22.71 0.61
N LYS A 211 -31.85 23.08 -0.51
CA LYS A 211 -32.21 22.59 -1.84
C LYS A 211 -31.22 21.53 -2.34
N GLY A 212 -31.06 20.44 -1.57
CA GLY A 212 -30.21 19.34 -1.96
C GLY A 212 -28.85 19.33 -1.27
N LYS A 213 -27.85 18.78 -1.94
CA LYS A 213 -26.50 18.57 -1.40
C LYS A 213 -25.44 19.38 -2.16
N CYS A 214 -24.30 19.52 -1.54
CA CYS A 214 -23.13 20.17 -2.10
C CYS A 214 -21.84 19.48 -1.64
N LEU A 215 -20.76 19.80 -2.29
CA LEU A 215 -19.42 19.51 -1.78
C LEU A 215 -18.98 20.66 -0.88
N ARG A 216 -18.69 20.39 0.37
CA ARG A 216 -18.29 21.39 1.36
C ARG A 216 -16.88 21.14 1.85
N GLN A 217 -16.04 22.15 1.84
CA GLN A 217 -14.77 22.12 2.54
C GLN A 217 -15.05 22.26 4.05
N VAL A 218 -14.66 21.26 4.84
CA VAL A 218 -15.07 21.13 6.26
C VAL A 218 -13.96 21.44 7.26
N ILE A 219 -12.72 21.61 6.81
CA ILE A 219 -11.59 21.97 7.67
C ILE A 219 -11.52 23.48 7.83
N SER A 220 -11.92 24.01 8.97
CA SER A 220 -12.04 25.44 9.22
C SER A 220 -10.73 26.15 9.57
N ALA A 221 -9.67 25.41 9.89
CA ALA A 221 -8.38 25.96 10.27
C ALA A 221 -7.25 25.17 9.62
N GLN A 222 -6.12 25.84 9.40
CA GLN A 222 -4.94 25.16 8.87
C GLN A 222 -4.53 24.00 9.78
N ALA A 223 -4.58 22.79 9.22
CA ALA A 223 -4.04 21.62 9.88
C ALA A 223 -2.50 21.71 9.93
N GLN A 224 -1.89 21.05 10.88
CA GLN A 224 -0.44 20.89 10.88
C GLN A 224 -0.04 20.13 9.62
N ASN A 225 0.75 20.77 8.77
CA ASN A 225 1.26 20.17 7.54
C ASN A 225 2.74 20.54 7.32
N TRP A 226 3.33 19.99 6.30
CA TRP A 226 4.74 20.19 5.97
C TRP A 226 5.03 21.48 5.20
N GLY A 227 4.01 22.14 4.68
CA GLY A 227 4.15 23.36 3.90
C GLY A 227 3.68 24.60 4.66
N PRO A 228 4.23 25.77 4.37
CA PRO A 228 3.87 27.02 5.03
C PRO A 228 2.50 27.57 4.57
N GLU A 229 1.98 27.10 3.45
CA GLU A 229 0.78 27.64 2.83
C GLU A 229 -0.41 26.71 3.04
N TRP A 230 -1.56 27.33 3.27
CA TRP A 230 -2.83 26.63 3.42
C TRP A 230 -3.80 27.04 2.32
N MET A 231 -3.98 26.15 1.37
CA MET A 231 -4.99 26.28 0.32
C MET A 231 -5.71 24.95 0.16
N PRO A 232 -6.88 24.78 0.79
CA PRO A 232 -7.68 23.57 0.63
C PRO A 232 -8.15 23.42 -0.81
N TYR A 233 -7.89 22.25 -1.41
CA TYR A 233 -8.42 21.92 -2.73
C TYR A 233 -8.63 20.42 -2.91
N THR A 234 -9.60 20.10 -3.74
CA THR A 234 -9.87 18.75 -4.22
C THR A 234 -9.74 18.73 -5.74
N ILE A 235 -9.34 17.61 -6.30
CA ILE A 235 -9.18 17.46 -7.73
C ILE A 235 -10.22 16.50 -8.29
N ILE A 236 -10.61 16.74 -9.55
CA ILE A 236 -11.53 15.90 -10.31
C ILE A 236 -11.11 15.90 -11.76
N GLY A 237 -11.33 14.78 -12.45
CA GLY A 237 -11.11 14.67 -13.88
C GLY A 237 -9.97 13.73 -14.24
N ASP A 238 -9.66 13.71 -15.53
CA ASP A 238 -8.62 12.89 -16.10
C ASP A 238 -7.44 13.76 -16.56
N ARG A 239 -6.22 13.34 -16.26
CA ARG A 239 -5.00 14.03 -16.69
C ARG A 239 -4.83 14.13 -18.20
N ASP A 240 -5.51 13.29 -18.95
CA ASP A 240 -5.44 13.27 -20.41
C ASP A 240 -6.34 14.32 -21.07
N TRP A 241 -7.16 15.03 -20.28
CA TRP A 241 -7.95 16.12 -20.79
C TRP A 241 -7.09 17.31 -21.25
N LYS A 242 -7.37 17.82 -22.43
CA LYS A 242 -6.61 18.93 -23.03
C LYS A 242 -7.45 20.19 -23.18
N ASP A 243 -8.60 20.06 -23.80
CA ASP A 243 -9.49 21.17 -24.11
C ASP A 243 -10.84 20.90 -23.44
N TYR A 244 -11.12 21.66 -22.39
CA TYR A 244 -12.33 21.47 -21.58
C TYR A 244 -12.76 22.80 -20.92
N GLU A 245 -14.01 22.85 -20.56
CA GLU A 245 -14.61 23.93 -19.77
C GLU A 245 -15.03 23.37 -18.41
N VAL A 246 -14.80 24.13 -17.36
CA VAL A 246 -15.24 23.80 -15.99
C VAL A 246 -16.10 24.93 -15.47
N THR A 247 -17.29 24.58 -15.02
CA THR A 247 -18.21 25.52 -14.35
C THR A 247 -18.63 24.96 -13.00
N ALA A 248 -18.76 25.83 -12.01
CA ALA A 248 -19.25 25.44 -10.69
C ALA A 248 -19.99 26.60 -10.04
N ASP A 249 -21.07 26.28 -9.34
CA ASP A 249 -21.70 27.22 -8.41
C ASP A 249 -20.92 27.17 -7.10
N VAL A 250 -20.45 28.35 -6.65
CA VAL A 250 -19.60 28.44 -5.47
C VAL A 250 -20.23 29.38 -4.45
N MET A 251 -20.30 28.95 -3.20
CA MET A 251 -20.78 29.76 -2.08
C MET A 251 -19.73 29.82 -0.98
N PRO A 252 -19.00 30.92 -0.83
CA PRO A 252 -18.13 31.13 0.33
C PRO A 252 -18.95 31.31 1.62
N ASP A 253 -18.55 30.56 2.66
CA ASP A 253 -19.17 30.67 4.00
C ASP A 253 -18.35 31.66 4.84
N GLY A 254 -18.71 32.93 4.77
CA GLY A 254 -18.01 34.05 5.41
C GLY A 254 -17.04 34.79 4.50
N GLY A 255 -16.02 35.42 5.09
CA GLY A 255 -14.99 36.14 4.31
C GLY A 255 -14.00 35.16 3.69
N GLY A 256 -13.63 35.38 2.46
CA GLY A 256 -12.66 34.53 1.77
C GLY A 256 -12.89 34.50 0.26
N TRP A 257 -12.18 33.56 -0.39
CA TRP A 257 -12.35 33.34 -1.83
C TRP A 257 -12.45 31.83 -2.09
N ALA A 258 -13.11 31.50 -3.16
CA ALA A 258 -13.13 30.13 -3.68
C ALA A 258 -13.16 30.23 -5.22
N GLY A 259 -12.68 29.19 -5.88
CA GLY A 259 -12.59 29.23 -7.33
C GLY A 259 -12.39 27.84 -7.93
N VAL A 260 -12.38 27.82 -9.24
CA VAL A 260 -12.11 26.66 -10.07
C VAL A 260 -10.77 26.85 -10.75
N MET A 261 -9.95 25.83 -10.74
CA MET A 261 -8.68 25.80 -11.46
C MET A 261 -8.72 24.73 -12.55
N GLY A 262 -8.10 25.01 -13.65
CA GLY A 262 -7.92 24.04 -14.74
C GLY A 262 -6.46 23.76 -15.02
N ARG A 263 -6.19 22.66 -15.75
CA ARG A 263 -4.85 22.26 -16.22
C ARG A 263 -3.82 22.08 -15.09
N ILE A 264 -4.24 21.49 -13.98
CA ILE A 264 -3.33 21.18 -12.89
C ILE A 264 -2.38 20.09 -13.35
N SER A 265 -1.09 20.39 -13.43
CA SER A 265 -0.04 19.48 -13.88
C SER A 265 0.68 18.78 -12.72
N GLY A 266 0.42 19.18 -11.49
CA GLY A 266 0.97 18.58 -10.28
C GLY A 266 0.21 19.04 -9.05
N THR A 267 0.11 18.19 -8.04
CA THR A 267 -0.58 18.47 -6.76
C THR A 267 0.30 19.23 -5.76
N GLY A 268 1.37 19.82 -6.21
CA GLY A 268 2.40 20.35 -5.34
C GLY A 268 3.42 19.28 -4.93
N SER A 269 4.56 19.68 -4.44
CA SER A 269 5.44 18.77 -3.73
C SER A 269 4.81 18.44 -2.39
N GLY A 270 5.05 17.27 -1.81
CA GLY A 270 4.57 16.92 -0.46
C GLY A 270 4.97 17.91 0.65
N TRP A 271 5.69 18.94 0.30
CA TRP A 271 6.15 20.02 1.16
C TRP A 271 5.44 21.35 0.90
N GLY A 272 4.62 21.44 -0.15
CA GLY A 272 3.84 22.60 -0.48
C GLY A 272 2.43 22.20 -0.94
N CYS A 273 1.44 22.92 -0.51
CA CYS A 273 0.03 22.62 -0.75
C CYS A 273 -0.52 23.31 -2.00
N ASN A 274 0.31 24.00 -2.76
CA ASN A 274 -0.14 24.73 -3.95
C ASN A 274 -0.14 23.84 -5.18
N PRO A 275 -1.25 23.78 -5.92
CA PRO A 275 -1.30 23.09 -7.20
C PRO A 275 -0.35 23.76 -8.21
N LYS A 276 0.25 22.94 -9.08
CA LYS A 276 1.14 23.37 -10.16
C LYS A 276 0.48 23.19 -11.50
#